data_cf74985954f039ec0d9ea20f17618e3c
#
_entry.id   cf74985954f039ec0d9ea20f17618e3c
#
_cell.length_a   1.000
_cell.length_b   1.000
_cell.length_c   1.000
_cell.angle_alpha   90.00
_cell.angle_beta   90.00
_cell.angle_gamma   90.00
#
_symmetry.space_group_name_H-M   'P 1'
#
loop_
_entity.id
_entity.type
_entity.pdbx_description
1 polymer ?
#
loop_
_entity_poly.entity_id
_entity_poly.type
_entity_poly.pdbx_seq_one_letter_code
_entity_poly.pdbx_strand_id
1 'polypeptide(L)'
;MGFLSNIFGKKEVELKLPKVIEDVNLIKTMEGHLDRVLGVKFSSDGKKLVSGSFDETVMLWDVESGRSLLTMKGHDTWVECIDYSRDGKRLASGSTDSTVRIWDAATGQCLHVCKGHDTAVRMVAFSPDGKIVASCSRDTTIRLWDVETGKELSRILGHKSYIECLAYSHDGTRLASCGEEEVIKIWDVATGKNIANYKTDDRLSHALAFSPDDKLIAFCGRDALVKILDASSGEIIKVLEGHQDAVRSVCFTPDGTKVVSAANDESVRLWDIQSARQLHLYRGHVLEVQSVDVSPDGKIIASGSDDRKIKLWGIN
;
A
#
# COMPACT_ATOMS: atom_id res chain seq x y z
N MET A 1 49.09 19.08 52.09
CA MET A 1 49.87 18.33 51.10
C MET A 1 48.94 17.31 50.54
N GLY A 2 48.63 17.24 49.32
CA GLY A 2 49.04 17.91 48.12
C GLY A 2 47.94 17.77 47.09
N PHE A 3 47.91 18.76 46.25
CA PHE A 3 47.06 18.90 45.09
C PHE A 3 47.19 17.74 44.09
N LEU A 4 46.05 17.33 43.45
CA LEU A 4 46.01 17.00 42.04
C LEU A 4 44.58 17.20 41.52
N SER A 5 44.35 18.35 40.95
CA SER A 5 43.21 18.66 40.08
C SER A 5 43.36 17.89 38.77
N ASN A 6 42.36 17.14 38.35
CA ASN A 6 42.34 16.48 37.06
C ASN A 6 41.41 17.14 36.10
N ILE A 7 42.03 17.71 35.12
CA ILE A 7 41.56 18.15 33.82
C ILE A 7 41.13 16.92 33.03
N PHE A 8 39.84 16.74 32.84
CA PHE A 8 39.27 16.05 31.68
C PHE A 8 38.07 16.84 31.21
N GLY A 9 38.34 17.78 30.34
CA GLY A 9 37.31 18.40 29.53
C GLY A 9 36.70 17.34 28.63
N LYS A 10 35.49 16.88 28.96
CA LYS A 10 34.67 16.18 28.03
C LYS A 10 34.23 17.18 26.94
N LYS A 11 34.89 17.14 25.77
CA LYS A 11 34.31 17.67 24.57
C LYS A 11 33.08 16.81 24.28
N GLU A 12 31.90 17.35 24.52
CA GLU A 12 30.70 16.83 23.91
C GLU A 12 30.89 16.89 22.38
N VAL A 13 31.14 15.75 21.78
CA VAL A 13 31.08 15.61 20.34
C VAL A 13 29.59 15.61 20.01
N GLU A 14 29.05 16.76 19.66
CA GLU A 14 27.75 16.89 19.04
C GLU A 14 27.79 16.08 17.74
N LEU A 15 27.33 14.84 17.79
CA LEU A 15 27.08 14.04 16.59
C LEU A 15 25.98 14.76 15.82
N LYS A 16 26.35 15.66 14.92
CA LYS A 16 25.46 16.19 13.91
C LYS A 16 25.06 15.02 13.03
N LEU A 17 23.88 14.45 13.30
CA LEU A 17 23.23 13.56 12.35
C LEU A 17 23.26 14.25 10.97
N PRO A 18 23.59 13.52 9.89
CA PRO A 18 23.56 14.12 8.57
C PRO A 18 22.16 14.70 8.34
N LYS A 19 22.08 15.95 7.94
CA LYS A 19 20.81 16.55 7.52
C LYS A 19 20.26 15.68 6.40
N VAL A 20 19.11 15.08 6.61
CA VAL A 20 18.35 14.44 5.53
C VAL A 20 18.12 15.53 4.51
N ILE A 21 18.71 15.39 3.33
CA ILE A 21 18.45 16.31 2.22
C ILE A 21 17.06 15.95 1.72
N GLU A 22 16.07 16.74 2.10
CA GLU A 22 14.70 16.56 1.60
C GLU A 22 14.67 16.81 0.09
N ASP A 23 13.95 15.95 -0.62
CA ASP A 23 13.76 16.06 -2.07
C ASP A 23 13.04 17.38 -2.40
N VAL A 24 13.45 18.03 -3.48
CA VAL A 24 12.85 19.29 -3.96
C VAL A 24 11.37 19.14 -4.31
N ASN A 25 10.91 17.92 -4.57
CA ASN A 25 9.52 17.61 -4.85
C ASN A 25 8.69 17.27 -3.60
N LEU A 26 9.28 17.31 -2.39
CA LEU A 26 8.53 17.13 -1.17
C LEU A 26 7.57 18.32 -0.97
N ILE A 27 6.27 18.04 -1.09
CA ILE A 27 5.22 19.02 -0.87
C ILE A 27 4.93 19.17 0.61
N LYS A 28 4.82 18.02 1.33
CA LYS A 28 4.37 18.01 2.72
C LYS A 28 4.78 16.74 3.45
N THR A 29 5.02 16.88 4.75
CA THR A 29 5.11 15.77 5.70
C THR A 29 3.92 15.86 6.65
N MET A 30 3.19 14.73 6.80
CA MET A 30 2.03 14.60 7.68
C MET A 30 2.42 13.70 8.85
N GLU A 31 2.17 14.18 10.06
CA GLU A 31 2.53 13.52 11.32
C GLU A 31 1.30 13.36 12.20
N GLY A 32 1.19 12.22 12.89
CA GLY A 32 0.07 11.94 13.79
C GLY A 32 -0.03 10.48 14.21
N HIS A 33 0.38 9.54 13.36
CA HIS A 33 0.52 8.15 13.75
C HIS A 33 1.64 7.97 14.80
N LEU A 34 1.41 7.05 15.72
CA LEU A 34 2.34 6.76 16.82
C LEU A 34 3.28 5.62 16.50
N ASP A 35 3.03 4.89 15.41
CA ASP A 35 3.85 3.78 14.91
C ASP A 35 3.83 3.75 13.38
N ARG A 36 4.47 2.77 12.76
CA ARG A 36 4.65 2.57 11.31
C ARG A 36 3.36 2.77 10.53
N VAL A 37 3.43 3.47 9.40
CA VAL A 37 2.32 3.63 8.46
C VAL A 37 2.45 2.60 7.35
N LEU A 38 1.52 1.65 7.31
CA LEU A 38 1.57 0.49 6.41
C LEU A 38 0.77 0.66 5.12
N GLY A 39 -0.29 1.45 5.16
CA GLY A 39 -1.15 1.69 4.02
C GLY A 39 -1.52 3.16 3.89
N VAL A 40 -1.53 3.66 2.66
CA VAL A 40 -2.06 5.00 2.31
C VAL A 40 -2.93 4.88 1.06
N LYS A 41 -4.04 5.65 1.01
CA LYS A 41 -4.92 5.69 -0.14
C LYS A 41 -5.60 7.04 -0.30
N PHE A 42 -5.58 7.61 -1.49
CA PHE A 42 -6.31 8.83 -1.81
C PHE A 42 -7.81 8.57 -1.95
N SER A 43 -8.62 9.55 -1.59
CA SER A 43 -10.01 9.63 -2.04
C SER A 43 -10.09 9.88 -3.55
N SER A 44 -11.19 9.50 -4.16
CA SER A 44 -11.40 9.65 -5.61
C SER A 44 -11.39 11.10 -6.11
N ASP A 45 -11.62 12.07 -5.23
CA ASP A 45 -11.51 13.50 -5.54
C ASP A 45 -10.12 14.08 -5.24
N GLY A 46 -9.20 13.27 -4.70
CA GLY A 46 -7.83 13.66 -4.34
C GLY A 46 -7.71 14.61 -3.15
N LYS A 47 -8.82 14.98 -2.49
CA LYS A 47 -8.81 15.96 -1.40
C LYS A 47 -8.50 15.35 -0.04
N LYS A 48 -8.72 14.07 0.11
CA LYS A 48 -8.48 13.33 1.35
C LYS A 48 -7.51 12.17 1.10
N LEU A 49 -6.83 11.79 2.17
CA LEU A 49 -6.00 10.60 2.22
C LEU A 49 -6.43 9.78 3.44
N VAL A 50 -6.45 8.47 3.32
CA VAL A 50 -6.62 7.57 4.46
C VAL A 50 -5.34 6.79 4.69
N SER A 51 -5.02 6.49 5.94
CA SER A 51 -3.87 5.68 6.32
C SER A 51 -4.21 4.65 7.39
N GLY A 52 -3.51 3.51 7.33
CA GLY A 52 -3.53 2.45 8.34
C GLY A 52 -2.16 2.27 8.95
N SER A 53 -2.10 1.95 10.26
CA SER A 53 -0.85 1.92 11.00
C SER A 53 -0.75 0.76 12.00
N PHE A 54 0.50 0.46 12.40
CA PHE A 54 0.82 -0.42 13.53
C PHE A 54 0.30 0.12 14.87
N ASP A 55 -0.05 1.41 14.96
CA ASP A 55 -0.67 2.01 16.14
C ASP A 55 -2.15 1.63 16.31
N GLU A 56 -2.64 0.64 15.54
CA GLU A 56 -3.99 0.07 15.58
C GLU A 56 -5.08 1.05 15.09
N THR A 57 -4.68 2.19 14.51
CA THR A 57 -5.61 3.21 14.07
C THR A 57 -5.67 3.34 12.54
N VAL A 58 -6.84 3.81 12.08
CA VAL A 58 -7.02 4.34 10.74
C VAL A 58 -7.18 5.85 10.88
N MET A 59 -6.43 6.63 10.12
CA MET A 59 -6.53 8.09 10.12
C MET A 59 -6.98 8.62 8.77
N LEU A 60 -7.85 9.63 8.81
CA LEU A 60 -8.28 10.38 7.64
C LEU A 60 -7.64 11.77 7.67
N TRP A 61 -7.09 12.20 6.55
CA TRP A 61 -6.32 13.43 6.42
C TRP A 61 -6.90 14.33 5.34
N ASP A 62 -6.78 15.62 5.52
CA ASP A 62 -6.97 16.62 4.49
C ASP A 62 -5.66 16.86 3.75
N VAL A 63 -5.65 16.64 2.44
CA VAL A 63 -4.43 16.68 1.61
C VAL A 63 -3.87 18.09 1.53
N GLU A 64 -4.74 19.10 1.41
CA GLU A 64 -4.33 20.49 1.24
C GLU A 64 -3.66 21.02 2.51
N SER A 65 -4.26 20.85 3.67
CA SER A 65 -3.71 21.32 4.94
C SER A 65 -2.69 20.35 5.56
N GLY A 66 -2.75 19.05 5.22
CA GLY A 66 -1.97 17.97 5.84
C GLY A 66 -2.42 17.60 7.26
N ARG A 67 -3.58 18.09 7.71
CA ARG A 67 -4.10 17.84 9.06
C ARG A 67 -4.92 16.57 9.11
N SER A 68 -4.82 15.85 10.23
CA SER A 68 -5.73 14.75 10.54
C SER A 68 -7.14 15.30 10.76
N LEU A 69 -8.11 14.73 10.07
CA LEU A 69 -9.54 15.02 10.21
C LEU A 69 -10.21 14.07 11.20
N LEU A 70 -9.87 12.78 11.14
CA LEU A 70 -10.44 11.73 11.97
C LEU A 70 -9.37 10.73 12.38
N THR A 71 -9.47 10.20 13.59
CA THR A 71 -8.73 9.02 14.06
C THR A 71 -9.74 7.96 14.46
N MET A 72 -9.77 6.87 13.70
CA MET A 72 -10.70 5.76 13.88
C MET A 72 -10.01 4.63 14.64
N LYS A 73 -10.59 4.25 15.77
CA LYS A 73 -10.12 3.18 16.65
C LYS A 73 -11.10 2.01 16.62
N GLY A 74 -10.57 0.82 16.79
CA GLY A 74 -11.43 -0.38 16.86
C GLY A 74 -10.70 -1.67 16.56
N HIS A 75 -9.70 -1.69 15.67
CA HIS A 75 -8.84 -2.85 15.52
C HIS A 75 -8.06 -3.10 16.82
N ASP A 76 -7.87 -4.38 17.15
CA ASP A 76 -7.20 -4.82 18.36
C ASP A 76 -5.69 -4.99 18.17
N THR A 77 -5.23 -4.88 16.91
CA THR A 77 -3.83 -4.99 16.48
C THR A 77 -3.61 -4.18 15.21
N TRP A 78 -2.43 -4.31 14.62
CA TRP A 78 -1.93 -3.55 13.47
C TRP A 78 -2.92 -3.51 12.30
N VAL A 79 -3.14 -2.31 11.76
CA VAL A 79 -3.87 -2.11 10.51
C VAL A 79 -2.89 -2.24 9.34
N GLU A 80 -2.96 -3.38 8.65
CA GLU A 80 -2.03 -3.75 7.59
C GLU A 80 -2.31 -3.03 6.27
N CYS A 81 -3.58 -2.82 5.98
CA CYS A 81 -4.02 -2.28 4.70
C CYS A 81 -5.29 -1.45 4.84
N ILE A 82 -5.49 -0.60 3.85
CA ILE A 82 -6.60 0.33 3.81
C ILE A 82 -7.02 0.57 2.36
N ASP A 83 -8.31 0.74 2.12
CA ASP A 83 -8.82 1.19 0.82
C ASP A 83 -9.97 2.17 0.98
N TYR A 84 -10.23 2.94 -0.07
CA TYR A 84 -11.25 3.97 -0.14
C TYR A 84 -12.26 3.63 -1.24
N SER A 85 -13.57 3.63 -0.92
CA SER A 85 -14.58 3.41 -1.95
C SER A 85 -14.56 4.53 -2.98
N ARG A 86 -14.82 4.19 -4.25
CA ARG A 86 -14.77 5.14 -5.36
C ARG A 86 -15.77 6.30 -5.23
N ASP A 87 -16.90 6.08 -4.54
CA ASP A 87 -17.89 7.12 -4.26
C ASP A 87 -17.50 8.05 -3.07
N GLY A 88 -16.39 7.76 -2.41
CA GLY A 88 -15.87 8.54 -1.29
C GLY A 88 -16.65 8.40 0.02
N LYS A 89 -17.54 7.41 0.15
CA LYS A 89 -18.41 7.28 1.32
C LYS A 89 -17.94 6.26 2.35
N ARG A 90 -17.17 5.27 1.94
CA ARG A 90 -16.73 4.16 2.78
C ARG A 90 -15.22 3.99 2.76
N LEU A 91 -14.70 3.48 3.87
CA LEU A 91 -13.33 3.01 3.99
C LEU A 91 -13.37 1.53 4.36
N ALA A 92 -12.39 0.77 3.92
CA ALA A 92 -12.16 -0.61 4.36
C ALA A 92 -10.77 -0.72 4.93
N SER A 93 -10.62 -1.43 6.04
CA SER A 93 -9.32 -1.75 6.65
C SER A 93 -9.21 -3.24 6.93
N GLY A 94 -8.00 -3.78 6.76
CA GLY A 94 -7.64 -5.13 7.13
C GLY A 94 -6.55 -5.12 8.20
N SER A 95 -6.63 -6.06 9.14
CA SER A 95 -5.76 -6.08 10.31
C SER A 95 -5.20 -7.48 10.61
N THR A 96 -4.11 -7.49 11.37
CA THR A 96 -3.58 -8.72 12.00
C THR A 96 -4.53 -9.30 13.05
N ASP A 97 -5.58 -8.57 13.47
CA ASP A 97 -6.67 -9.09 14.31
C ASP A 97 -7.62 -10.05 13.56
N SER A 98 -7.29 -10.38 12.31
CA SER A 98 -8.04 -11.27 11.41
C SER A 98 -9.40 -10.70 10.96
N THR A 99 -9.66 -9.41 11.17
CA THR A 99 -10.91 -8.77 10.76
C THR A 99 -10.70 -7.80 9.60
N VAL A 100 -11.78 -7.66 8.81
CA VAL A 100 -11.97 -6.51 7.92
C VAL A 100 -12.98 -5.58 8.57
N ARG A 101 -12.72 -4.28 8.58
CA ARG A 101 -13.68 -3.29 9.05
C ARG A 101 -14.10 -2.38 7.93
N ILE A 102 -15.40 -2.04 7.92
CA ILE A 102 -15.99 -1.08 6.99
C ILE A 102 -16.41 0.14 7.81
N TRP A 103 -15.98 1.32 7.37
CA TRP A 103 -16.17 2.58 8.09
C TRP A 103 -16.95 3.58 7.25
N ASP A 104 -17.71 4.44 7.90
CA ASP A 104 -18.26 5.65 7.28
C ASP A 104 -17.16 6.71 7.17
N ALA A 105 -16.85 7.15 5.95
CA ALA A 105 -15.73 8.06 5.69
C ALA A 105 -15.99 9.51 6.17
N ALA A 106 -17.23 9.87 6.43
CA ALA A 106 -17.58 11.21 6.90
C ALA A 106 -17.52 11.33 8.43
N THR A 107 -17.91 10.27 9.13
CA THR A 107 -18.03 10.26 10.59
C THR A 107 -16.93 9.49 11.30
N GLY A 108 -16.23 8.58 10.58
CA GLY A 108 -15.27 7.63 11.15
C GLY A 108 -15.93 6.50 11.95
N GLN A 109 -17.24 6.34 11.90
CA GLN A 109 -17.94 5.26 12.59
C GLN A 109 -17.65 3.91 11.93
N CYS A 110 -17.31 2.90 12.73
CA CYS A 110 -17.25 1.51 12.25
C CYS A 110 -18.67 1.02 12.00
N LEU A 111 -18.98 0.74 10.74
CA LEU A 111 -20.30 0.23 10.34
C LEU A 111 -20.38 -1.28 10.50
N HIS A 112 -19.32 -1.99 10.09
CA HIS A 112 -19.28 -3.44 10.13
C HIS A 112 -17.90 -3.96 10.54
N VAL A 113 -17.91 -5.07 11.29
CA VAL A 113 -16.75 -5.89 11.62
C VAL A 113 -16.94 -7.23 10.93
N CYS A 114 -16.27 -7.45 9.81
CA CYS A 114 -16.37 -8.66 9.02
C CYS A 114 -15.40 -9.71 9.58
N LYS A 115 -15.95 -10.75 10.19
CA LYS A 115 -15.20 -11.85 10.82
C LYS A 115 -15.28 -13.10 9.96
N GLY A 116 -14.18 -13.80 9.82
CA GLY A 116 -14.14 -15.05 9.05
C GLY A 116 -12.73 -15.50 8.72
N HIS A 117 -11.80 -14.59 8.45
CA HIS A 117 -10.39 -14.97 8.30
C HIS A 117 -9.84 -15.56 9.60
N ASP A 118 -8.97 -16.57 9.47
CA ASP A 118 -8.38 -17.28 10.61
C ASP A 118 -7.04 -16.64 11.05
N THR A 119 -6.46 -15.79 10.20
CA THR A 119 -5.18 -15.11 10.44
C THR A 119 -5.20 -13.70 9.84
N ALA A 120 -4.07 -13.00 9.93
CA ALA A 120 -3.89 -11.63 9.47
C ALA A 120 -4.46 -11.37 8.06
N VAL A 121 -5.26 -10.31 7.94
CA VAL A 121 -5.72 -9.77 6.66
C VAL A 121 -4.63 -8.87 6.11
N ARG A 122 -4.12 -9.20 4.91
CA ARG A 122 -2.95 -8.52 4.31
C ARG A 122 -3.30 -7.43 3.32
N MET A 123 -4.43 -7.57 2.62
CA MET A 123 -4.92 -6.57 1.68
C MET A 123 -6.44 -6.55 1.66
N VAL A 124 -6.99 -5.37 1.49
CA VAL A 124 -8.41 -5.14 1.18
C VAL A 124 -8.53 -4.28 -0.07
N ALA A 125 -9.56 -4.51 -0.86
CA ALA A 125 -9.86 -3.70 -2.04
C ALA A 125 -11.37 -3.60 -2.26
N PHE A 126 -11.90 -2.39 -2.50
CA PHE A 126 -13.27 -2.23 -2.95
C PHE A 126 -13.42 -2.65 -4.42
N SER A 127 -14.54 -3.28 -4.73
CA SER A 127 -14.96 -3.41 -6.11
C SER A 127 -15.18 -2.02 -6.74
N PRO A 128 -14.98 -1.84 -8.06
CA PRO A 128 -15.15 -0.53 -8.72
C PRO A 128 -16.53 0.10 -8.55
N ASP A 129 -17.59 -0.72 -8.33
CA ASP A 129 -18.95 -0.26 -8.04
C ASP A 129 -19.18 0.05 -6.54
N GLY A 130 -18.19 -0.19 -5.68
CA GLY A 130 -18.23 0.09 -4.26
C GLY A 130 -19.12 -0.84 -3.42
N LYS A 131 -19.67 -1.91 -3.98
CA LYS A 131 -20.63 -2.79 -3.29
C LYS A 131 -19.97 -3.95 -2.54
N ILE A 132 -18.78 -4.34 -2.94
CA ILE A 132 -18.05 -5.49 -2.39
C ILE A 132 -16.68 -5.02 -1.91
N VAL A 133 -16.23 -5.54 -0.77
CA VAL A 133 -14.83 -5.52 -0.35
C VAL A 133 -14.27 -6.92 -0.57
N ALA A 134 -13.18 -7.04 -1.32
CA ALA A 134 -12.36 -8.24 -1.34
C ALA A 134 -11.26 -8.12 -0.29
N SER A 135 -10.94 -9.21 0.39
CA SER A 135 -9.82 -9.31 1.32
C SER A 135 -9.01 -10.56 1.06
N CYS A 136 -7.69 -10.48 1.26
CA CYS A 136 -6.83 -11.66 1.29
C CYS A 136 -6.09 -11.79 2.61
N SER A 137 -5.70 -13.01 2.93
CA SER A 137 -5.13 -13.33 4.23
C SER A 137 -4.03 -14.39 4.14
N ARG A 138 -3.25 -14.44 5.20
CA ARG A 138 -2.31 -15.55 5.46
C ARG A 138 -3.01 -16.88 5.75
N ASP A 139 -4.34 -16.89 5.88
CA ASP A 139 -5.14 -18.12 5.93
C ASP A 139 -5.30 -18.78 4.54
N THR A 140 -4.64 -18.26 3.51
CA THR A 140 -4.63 -18.74 2.12
C THR A 140 -5.93 -18.51 1.35
N THR A 141 -6.88 -17.74 1.92
CA THR A 141 -8.18 -17.47 1.29
C THR A 141 -8.31 -16.01 0.84
N ILE A 142 -9.14 -15.82 -0.18
CA ILE A 142 -9.72 -14.52 -0.53
C ILE A 142 -11.19 -14.56 -0.13
N ARG A 143 -11.70 -13.51 0.51
CA ARG A 143 -13.10 -13.39 0.88
C ARG A 143 -13.71 -12.14 0.28
N LEU A 144 -14.98 -12.25 -0.08
CA LEU A 144 -15.78 -11.15 -0.61
C LEU A 144 -16.85 -10.79 0.42
N TRP A 145 -16.95 -9.50 0.75
CA TRP A 145 -17.85 -8.97 1.77
C TRP A 145 -18.81 -7.97 1.16
N ASP A 146 -20.09 -8.08 1.49
CA ASP A 146 -21.09 -7.08 1.13
C ASP A 146 -20.91 -5.81 1.97
N VAL A 147 -20.76 -4.67 1.32
CA VAL A 147 -20.44 -3.40 1.98
C VAL A 147 -21.57 -2.89 2.86
N GLU A 148 -22.82 -3.11 2.47
CA GLU A 148 -24.00 -2.60 3.19
C GLU A 148 -24.35 -3.46 4.41
N THR A 149 -24.06 -4.76 4.38
CA THR A 149 -24.44 -5.68 5.47
C THR A 149 -23.26 -6.23 6.27
N GLY A 150 -22.04 -6.10 5.77
CA GLY A 150 -20.83 -6.69 6.36
C GLY A 150 -20.77 -8.22 6.28
N LYS A 151 -21.67 -8.86 5.54
CA LYS A 151 -21.73 -10.33 5.44
C LYS A 151 -20.77 -10.87 4.39
N GLU A 152 -20.19 -12.04 4.67
CA GLU A 152 -19.42 -12.80 3.68
C GLU A 152 -20.34 -13.26 2.55
N LEU A 153 -20.02 -12.89 1.32
CA LEU A 153 -20.72 -13.31 0.10
C LEU A 153 -20.11 -14.56 -0.49
N SER A 154 -18.78 -14.66 -0.46
CA SER A 154 -18.03 -15.76 -1.08
C SER A 154 -16.65 -15.91 -0.45
N ARG A 155 -16.13 -17.15 -0.54
CA ARG A 155 -14.77 -17.52 -0.20
C ARG A 155 -14.11 -18.18 -1.39
N ILE A 156 -12.99 -17.65 -1.84
CA ILE A 156 -12.20 -18.16 -2.95
C ILE A 156 -11.02 -18.94 -2.35
N LEU A 157 -10.89 -20.20 -2.75
CA LEU A 157 -9.82 -21.12 -2.35
C LEU A 157 -8.94 -21.42 -3.55
N GLY A 158 -7.65 -21.71 -3.31
CA GLY A 158 -6.78 -22.14 -4.40
C GLY A 158 -5.33 -21.66 -4.30
N HIS A 159 -5.02 -20.76 -3.35
CA HIS A 159 -3.64 -20.55 -2.94
C HIS A 159 -3.20 -21.68 -1.98
N LYS A 160 -1.91 -22.04 -2.08
CA LYS A 160 -1.28 -23.06 -1.23
C LYS A 160 -0.45 -22.47 -0.11
N SER A 161 -0.20 -21.17 -0.16
CA SER A 161 0.56 -20.42 0.83
C SER A 161 -0.09 -19.04 1.07
N TYR A 162 0.53 -18.23 1.93
CA TYR A 162 0.04 -16.91 2.32
C TYR A 162 -0.19 -16.00 1.12
N ILE A 163 -1.31 -15.28 1.15
CA ILE A 163 -1.62 -14.25 0.16
C ILE A 163 -1.25 -12.90 0.77
N GLU A 164 -0.38 -12.15 0.10
CA GLU A 164 0.11 -10.87 0.60
C GLU A 164 -0.62 -9.69 -0.06
N CYS A 165 -1.06 -9.84 -1.30
CA CYS A 165 -1.73 -8.77 -2.03
C CYS A 165 -2.84 -9.28 -2.94
N LEU A 166 -3.84 -8.43 -3.15
CA LEU A 166 -4.87 -8.57 -4.17
C LEU A 166 -5.23 -7.20 -4.78
N ALA A 167 -5.72 -7.21 -6.01
CA ALA A 167 -6.28 -6.03 -6.65
C ALA A 167 -7.42 -6.41 -7.59
N TYR A 168 -8.44 -5.54 -7.67
CA TYR A 168 -9.46 -5.62 -8.72
C TYR A 168 -8.94 -5.06 -10.04
N SER A 169 -9.40 -5.63 -11.15
CA SER A 169 -9.38 -4.93 -12.44
C SER A 169 -10.35 -3.74 -12.40
N HIS A 170 -10.08 -2.70 -13.17
CA HIS A 170 -10.92 -1.49 -13.20
C HIS A 170 -12.32 -1.74 -13.75
N ASP A 171 -12.49 -2.77 -14.60
CA ASP A 171 -13.79 -3.24 -15.09
C ASP A 171 -14.56 -4.07 -14.05
N GLY A 172 -13.91 -4.43 -12.91
CA GLY A 172 -14.51 -5.20 -11.82
C GLY A 172 -14.74 -6.68 -12.10
N THR A 173 -14.33 -7.19 -13.26
CA THR A 173 -14.59 -8.59 -13.64
C THR A 173 -13.55 -9.56 -13.10
N ARG A 174 -12.34 -9.08 -12.81
CA ARG A 174 -11.22 -9.90 -12.38
C ARG A 174 -10.64 -9.44 -11.05
N LEU A 175 -10.10 -10.40 -10.29
CA LEU A 175 -9.16 -10.17 -9.20
C LEU A 175 -7.82 -10.78 -9.57
N ALA A 176 -6.73 -10.07 -9.27
CA ALA A 176 -5.40 -10.63 -9.24
C ALA A 176 -4.96 -10.81 -7.79
N SER A 177 -4.22 -11.87 -7.49
CA SER A 177 -3.65 -12.11 -6.16
C SER A 177 -2.26 -12.70 -6.25
N CYS A 178 -1.39 -12.35 -5.31
CA CYS A 178 -0.03 -12.86 -5.17
C CYS A 178 0.37 -13.01 -3.69
N GLY A 179 1.47 -13.68 -3.45
CA GLY A 179 2.00 -13.92 -2.10
C GLY A 179 3.25 -14.79 -2.11
N GLU A 180 3.33 -15.74 -1.19
CA GLU A 180 4.51 -16.61 -1.03
C GLU A 180 4.63 -17.71 -2.11
N GLU A 181 3.67 -17.84 -2.99
CA GLU A 181 3.77 -18.70 -4.16
C GLU A 181 4.47 -17.94 -5.30
N GLU A 182 5.24 -18.64 -6.11
CA GLU A 182 5.88 -18.08 -7.32
C GLU A 182 4.83 -17.91 -8.45
N VAL A 183 3.66 -17.33 -8.12
CA VAL A 183 2.54 -17.21 -9.05
C VAL A 183 1.63 -16.05 -8.73
N ILE A 184 1.24 -15.31 -9.76
CA ILE A 184 0.09 -14.41 -9.72
C ILE A 184 -1.12 -15.19 -10.24
N LYS A 185 -2.20 -15.23 -9.46
CA LYS A 185 -3.45 -15.89 -9.86
C LYS A 185 -4.49 -14.86 -10.25
N ILE A 186 -5.17 -15.15 -11.35
CA ILE A 186 -6.28 -14.33 -11.83
C ILE A 186 -7.59 -15.10 -11.60
N TRP A 187 -8.55 -14.40 -11.04
CA TRP A 187 -9.85 -14.95 -10.66
C TRP A 187 -10.95 -14.22 -11.38
N ASP A 188 -11.94 -14.94 -11.87
CA ASP A 188 -13.22 -14.38 -12.31
C ASP A 188 -14.05 -14.05 -11.05
N VAL A 189 -14.44 -12.79 -10.89
CA VAL A 189 -15.12 -12.30 -9.67
C VAL A 189 -16.50 -12.90 -9.52
N ALA A 190 -17.25 -13.07 -10.62
CA ALA A 190 -18.62 -13.55 -10.59
C ALA A 190 -18.73 -15.02 -10.17
N THR A 191 -17.75 -15.83 -10.56
CA THR A 191 -17.77 -17.29 -10.31
C THR A 191 -16.80 -17.73 -9.23
N GLY A 192 -15.85 -16.88 -8.83
CA GLY A 192 -14.76 -17.21 -7.91
C GLY A 192 -13.75 -18.22 -8.47
N LYS A 193 -13.81 -18.52 -9.78
CA LYS A 193 -12.92 -19.49 -10.42
C LYS A 193 -11.57 -18.87 -10.79
N ASN A 194 -10.51 -19.62 -10.59
CA ASN A 194 -9.21 -19.30 -11.15
C ASN A 194 -9.25 -19.44 -12.67
N ILE A 195 -8.89 -18.37 -13.39
CA ILE A 195 -8.91 -18.32 -14.86
C ILE A 195 -7.52 -18.24 -15.48
N ALA A 196 -6.49 -17.81 -14.72
CA ALA A 196 -5.12 -17.82 -15.16
C ALA A 196 -4.13 -17.91 -13.99
N ASN A 197 -2.92 -18.43 -14.28
CA ASN A 197 -1.82 -18.49 -13.34
C ASN A 197 -0.55 -18.06 -14.08
N TYR A 198 0.04 -16.94 -13.65
CA TYR A 198 1.23 -16.36 -14.24
C TYR A 198 2.42 -16.63 -13.32
N LYS A 199 3.42 -17.37 -13.82
CA LYS A 199 4.64 -17.65 -13.05
C LYS A 199 5.41 -16.36 -12.81
N THR A 200 5.90 -16.22 -11.58
CA THR A 200 6.86 -15.19 -11.19
C THR A 200 8.15 -15.85 -10.75
N ASP A 201 9.27 -15.18 -10.97
CA ASP A 201 10.59 -15.69 -10.53
C ASP A 201 10.88 -15.29 -9.07
N ASP A 202 9.92 -14.63 -8.41
CA ASP A 202 10.03 -14.17 -7.02
C ASP A 202 9.13 -14.99 -6.11
N ARG A 203 9.74 -15.56 -5.05
CA ARG A 203 9.04 -16.39 -4.06
C ARG A 203 8.10 -15.61 -3.14
N LEU A 204 8.24 -14.28 -3.08
CA LEU A 204 7.39 -13.44 -2.26
C LEU A 204 7.10 -12.14 -2.99
N SER A 205 5.99 -12.14 -3.72
CA SER A 205 5.45 -10.91 -4.29
C SER A 205 4.67 -10.15 -3.20
N HIS A 206 5.07 -8.90 -2.94
CA HIS A 206 4.47 -8.07 -1.89
C HIS A 206 3.27 -7.27 -2.35
N ALA A 207 3.30 -6.77 -3.58
CA ALA A 207 2.24 -5.93 -4.12
C ALA A 207 2.04 -6.17 -5.62
N LEU A 208 0.81 -5.91 -6.06
CA LEU A 208 0.43 -5.88 -7.48
C LEU A 208 -0.65 -4.82 -7.73
N ALA A 209 -0.72 -4.33 -8.95
CA ALA A 209 -1.75 -3.39 -9.40
C ALA A 209 -2.07 -3.61 -10.88
N PHE A 210 -3.34 -3.45 -11.27
CA PHE A 210 -3.72 -3.35 -12.68
C PHE A 210 -3.46 -1.96 -13.23
N SER A 211 -3.10 -1.85 -14.51
CA SER A 211 -3.11 -0.58 -15.24
C SER A 211 -4.54 -0.06 -15.41
N PRO A 212 -4.76 1.27 -15.58
CA PRO A 212 -6.09 1.84 -15.74
C PRO A 212 -6.92 1.28 -16.89
N ASP A 213 -6.28 0.71 -17.91
CA ASP A 213 -6.91 0.06 -19.06
C ASP A 213 -7.01 -1.47 -18.92
N ASP A 214 -6.63 -2.01 -17.77
CA ASP A 214 -6.64 -3.44 -17.43
C ASP A 214 -5.79 -4.36 -18.31
N LYS A 215 -4.87 -3.79 -19.11
CA LYS A 215 -4.00 -4.56 -20.01
C LYS A 215 -2.70 -5.00 -19.39
N LEU A 216 -2.24 -4.31 -18.37
CA LEU A 216 -0.98 -4.58 -17.69
C LEU A 216 -1.22 -4.88 -16.22
N ILE A 217 -0.29 -5.64 -15.61
CA ILE A 217 -0.17 -5.79 -14.17
C ILE A 217 1.27 -5.43 -13.80
N ALA A 218 1.42 -4.46 -12.89
CA ALA A 218 2.68 -4.20 -12.21
C ALA A 218 2.72 -5.05 -10.95
N PHE A 219 3.88 -5.64 -10.64
CA PHE A 219 4.09 -6.37 -9.40
C PHE A 219 5.52 -6.20 -8.91
N CYS A 220 5.72 -6.44 -7.61
CA CYS A 220 7.02 -6.27 -6.96
C CYS A 220 7.16 -7.19 -5.75
N GLY A 221 8.39 -7.40 -5.29
CA GLY A 221 8.67 -8.30 -4.17
C GLY A 221 10.06 -8.15 -3.59
N ARG A 222 10.60 -9.26 -3.10
CA ARG A 222 11.90 -9.31 -2.40
C ARG A 222 13.11 -9.13 -3.30
N ASP A 223 12.97 -9.33 -4.58
CA ASP A 223 14.08 -9.25 -5.55
C ASP A 223 14.51 -7.81 -5.88
N ALA A 224 13.92 -6.82 -5.22
CA ALA A 224 14.15 -5.40 -5.42
C ALA A 224 13.78 -4.89 -6.84
N LEU A 225 12.98 -5.65 -7.58
CA LEU A 225 12.54 -5.32 -8.92
C LEU A 225 11.06 -4.93 -8.94
N VAL A 226 10.70 -4.05 -9.88
CA VAL A 226 9.33 -3.84 -10.30
C VAL A 226 9.19 -4.45 -11.69
N LYS A 227 8.22 -5.33 -11.86
CA LYS A 227 7.97 -6.05 -13.12
C LYS A 227 6.61 -5.69 -13.68
N ILE A 228 6.52 -5.57 -14.98
CA ILE A 228 5.27 -5.33 -15.70
C ILE A 228 5.00 -6.53 -16.60
N LEU A 229 3.83 -7.11 -16.43
CA LEU A 229 3.37 -8.20 -17.29
C LEU A 229 2.14 -7.77 -18.12
N ASP A 230 1.96 -8.43 -19.25
CA ASP A 230 0.72 -8.36 -20.03
C ASP A 230 -0.37 -9.18 -19.34
N ALA A 231 -1.50 -8.55 -19.02
CA ALA A 231 -2.57 -9.16 -18.23
C ALA A 231 -3.35 -10.25 -18.98
N SER A 232 -3.15 -10.40 -20.28
CA SER A 232 -3.81 -11.44 -21.10
C SER A 232 -2.96 -12.69 -21.25
N SER A 233 -1.65 -12.51 -21.45
CA SER A 233 -0.70 -13.61 -21.66
C SER A 233 0.04 -14.04 -20.40
N GLY A 234 0.22 -13.13 -19.44
CA GLY A 234 1.07 -13.33 -18.26
C GLY A 234 2.57 -13.21 -18.57
N GLU A 235 2.93 -12.72 -19.75
CA GLU A 235 4.33 -12.52 -20.14
C GLU A 235 4.88 -11.27 -19.48
N ILE A 236 6.07 -11.36 -18.87
CA ILE A 236 6.78 -10.21 -18.30
C ILE A 236 7.38 -9.41 -19.48
N ILE A 237 6.85 -8.20 -19.68
CA ILE A 237 7.24 -7.35 -20.81
C ILE A 237 8.26 -6.28 -20.44
N LYS A 238 8.37 -5.93 -19.16
CA LYS A 238 9.34 -4.95 -18.63
C LYS A 238 9.83 -5.35 -17.25
N VAL A 239 11.09 -5.04 -16.98
CA VAL A 239 11.71 -5.08 -15.66
C VAL A 239 12.31 -3.72 -15.36
N LEU A 240 11.97 -3.14 -14.22
CA LEU A 240 12.40 -1.83 -13.78
C LEU A 240 13.40 -2.03 -12.63
N GLU A 241 14.67 -1.74 -12.91
CA GLU A 241 15.78 -1.99 -12.00
C GLU A 241 16.26 -0.70 -11.35
N GLY A 242 16.58 -0.76 -10.04
CA GLY A 242 17.17 0.39 -9.35
C GLY A 242 17.00 0.36 -7.84
N HIS A 243 15.89 -0.17 -7.28
CA HIS A 243 15.77 -0.36 -5.83
C HIS A 243 16.90 -1.25 -5.31
N GLN A 244 17.31 -0.98 -4.07
CA GLN A 244 18.43 -1.67 -3.44
C GLN A 244 17.98 -2.70 -2.39
N ASP A 245 16.67 -2.76 -2.13
CA ASP A 245 16.05 -3.68 -1.19
C ASP A 245 14.60 -3.96 -1.62
N ALA A 246 13.92 -4.88 -0.94
CA ALA A 246 12.58 -5.34 -1.24
C ALA A 246 11.60 -4.20 -1.54
N VAL A 247 10.88 -4.31 -2.66
CA VAL A 247 9.84 -3.36 -3.03
C VAL A 247 8.53 -3.78 -2.38
N ARG A 248 7.91 -2.88 -1.63
CA ARG A 248 6.74 -3.13 -0.79
C ARG A 248 5.42 -2.78 -1.44
N SER A 249 5.41 -1.76 -2.28
CA SER A 249 4.19 -1.25 -2.89
C SER A 249 4.45 -0.75 -4.30
N VAL A 250 3.46 -0.90 -5.17
CA VAL A 250 3.49 -0.45 -6.55
C VAL A 250 2.10 0.01 -6.97
N CYS A 251 2.03 1.12 -7.71
CA CYS A 251 0.80 1.58 -8.33
C CYS A 251 1.07 2.27 -9.68
N PHE A 252 0.08 2.30 -10.55
CA PHE A 252 0.13 3.06 -11.80
C PHE A 252 -0.27 4.50 -11.57
N THR A 253 0.22 5.41 -12.42
CA THR A 253 -0.37 6.73 -12.59
C THR A 253 -1.72 6.61 -13.31
N PRO A 254 -2.67 7.55 -13.09
CA PRO A 254 -4.00 7.49 -13.71
C PRO A 254 -4.01 7.48 -15.24
N ASP A 255 -2.97 8.02 -15.87
CA ASP A 255 -2.77 7.98 -17.32
C ASP A 255 -2.21 6.64 -17.84
N GLY A 256 -1.82 5.74 -16.92
CA GLY A 256 -1.26 4.43 -17.24
C GLY A 256 0.15 4.46 -17.86
N THR A 257 0.79 5.62 -17.93
CA THR A 257 2.11 5.74 -18.59
C THR A 257 3.29 5.50 -17.65
N LYS A 258 3.07 5.63 -16.34
CA LYS A 258 4.12 5.53 -15.33
C LYS A 258 3.70 4.60 -14.19
N VAL A 259 4.70 4.14 -13.47
CA VAL A 259 4.55 3.35 -12.24
C VAL A 259 5.29 4.07 -11.11
N VAL A 260 4.71 4.03 -9.92
CA VAL A 260 5.33 4.47 -8.67
C VAL A 260 5.59 3.25 -7.80
N SER A 261 6.75 3.19 -7.18
CA SER A 261 7.11 2.11 -6.26
C SER A 261 7.71 2.64 -4.96
N ALA A 262 7.51 1.90 -3.88
CA ALA A 262 8.10 2.15 -2.56
C ALA A 262 8.84 0.91 -2.06
N ALA A 263 9.97 1.10 -1.38
CA ALA A 263 10.82 0.01 -0.97
C ALA A 263 11.46 0.19 0.42
N ASN A 264 12.03 -0.92 0.91
CA ASN A 264 12.81 -0.94 2.14
C ASN A 264 14.10 -0.11 2.06
N ASP A 265 14.53 0.28 0.85
CA ASP A 265 15.67 1.17 0.62
C ASP A 265 15.38 2.64 0.96
N GLU A 266 14.29 2.91 1.71
CA GLU A 266 13.85 4.22 2.19
C GLU A 266 13.43 5.19 1.06
N SER A 267 13.25 4.67 -0.15
CA SER A 267 12.97 5.47 -1.33
C SER A 267 11.60 5.19 -1.95
N VAL A 268 11.08 6.22 -2.64
CA VAL A 268 9.99 6.11 -3.59
C VAL A 268 10.55 6.43 -4.97
N ARG A 269 10.15 5.68 -6.00
CA ARG A 269 10.63 5.87 -7.37
C ARG A 269 9.47 6.01 -8.35
N LEU A 270 9.67 6.88 -9.33
CA LEU A 270 8.80 7.07 -10.48
C LEU A 270 9.47 6.49 -11.72
N TRP A 271 8.76 5.69 -12.49
CA TRP A 271 9.25 4.97 -13.64
C TRP A 271 8.40 5.25 -14.87
N ASP A 272 9.03 5.41 -16.02
CA ASP A 272 8.36 5.40 -17.32
C ASP A 272 8.28 3.96 -17.86
N ILE A 273 7.07 3.51 -18.17
CA ILE A 273 6.82 2.12 -18.58
C ILE A 273 7.41 1.87 -19.98
N GLN A 274 7.25 2.82 -20.89
CA GLN A 274 7.67 2.62 -22.27
C GLN A 274 9.18 2.42 -22.39
N SER A 275 9.95 3.29 -21.77
CA SER A 275 11.42 3.25 -21.80
C SER A 275 12.03 2.36 -20.74
N ALA A 276 11.25 1.90 -19.76
CA ALA A 276 11.70 1.18 -18.56
C ALA A 276 12.75 1.97 -17.74
N ARG A 277 12.72 3.30 -17.79
CA ARG A 277 13.68 4.17 -17.08
C ARG A 277 13.09 4.77 -15.84
N GLN A 278 13.92 4.89 -14.80
CA GLN A 278 13.61 5.71 -13.65
C GLN A 278 13.56 7.20 -14.08
N LEU A 279 12.44 7.87 -13.83
CA LEU A 279 12.27 9.30 -14.04
C LEU A 279 12.70 10.11 -12.83
N HIS A 280 12.33 9.65 -11.63
CA HIS A 280 12.68 10.33 -10.38
C HIS A 280 12.92 9.35 -9.24
N LEU A 281 13.76 9.78 -8.29
CA LEU A 281 14.04 9.10 -7.02
C LEU A 281 13.74 10.07 -5.88
N TYR A 282 12.63 9.83 -5.17
CA TYR A 282 12.21 10.62 -4.02
C TYR A 282 12.90 10.11 -2.75
N ARG A 283 13.59 10.99 -2.05
CA ARG A 283 14.29 10.72 -0.79
C ARG A 283 13.83 11.66 0.31
N GLY A 284 13.70 11.15 1.53
CA GLY A 284 13.28 11.96 2.68
C GLY A 284 12.64 11.15 3.79
N HIS A 285 12.14 9.94 3.52
CA HIS A 285 11.90 8.96 4.57
C HIS A 285 13.25 8.49 5.14
N VAL A 286 13.26 8.13 6.43
CA VAL A 286 14.46 7.70 7.16
C VAL A 286 14.38 6.24 7.61
N LEU A 287 13.31 5.56 7.23
CA LEU A 287 13.08 4.13 7.38
C LEU A 287 12.32 3.61 6.16
N GLU A 288 12.07 2.33 6.13
CA GLU A 288 11.39 1.60 5.06
C GLU A 288 10.07 2.26 4.64
N VAL A 289 9.82 2.34 3.33
CA VAL A 289 8.56 2.86 2.78
C VAL A 289 7.65 1.70 2.44
N GLN A 290 6.52 1.61 3.14
CA GLN A 290 5.63 0.44 3.09
C GLN A 290 4.55 0.56 2.02
N SER A 291 4.09 1.78 1.73
CA SER A 291 2.96 1.99 0.82
C SER A 291 3.11 3.26 0.01
N VAL A 292 2.61 3.22 -1.22
CA VAL A 292 2.45 4.39 -2.09
C VAL A 292 1.09 4.38 -2.77
N ASP A 293 0.57 5.58 -3.02
CA ASP A 293 -0.58 5.80 -3.89
C ASP A 293 -0.41 7.10 -4.67
N VAL A 294 -1.11 7.23 -5.80
CA VAL A 294 -1.06 8.42 -6.66
C VAL A 294 -2.42 9.10 -6.66
N SER A 295 -2.42 10.43 -6.52
CA SER A 295 -3.65 11.22 -6.58
C SER A 295 -4.38 11.04 -7.92
N PRO A 296 -5.73 11.11 -7.94
CA PRO A 296 -6.51 10.88 -9.17
C PRO A 296 -6.19 11.82 -10.33
N ASP A 297 -5.62 12.99 -10.05
CA ASP A 297 -5.16 13.94 -11.08
C ASP A 297 -3.73 13.66 -11.57
N GLY A 298 -3.06 12.64 -11.00
CA GLY A 298 -1.71 12.23 -11.38
C GLY A 298 -0.59 13.16 -10.94
N LYS A 299 -0.85 14.10 -10.01
CA LYS A 299 0.14 15.15 -9.65
C LYS A 299 0.85 14.93 -8.34
N ILE A 300 0.28 14.11 -7.45
CA ILE A 300 0.81 13.91 -6.09
C ILE A 300 0.98 12.41 -5.84
N ILE A 301 2.13 12.04 -5.28
CA ILE A 301 2.35 10.73 -4.69
C ILE A 301 2.20 10.88 -3.17
N ALA A 302 1.49 9.96 -2.53
CA ALA A 302 1.52 9.77 -1.08
C ALA A 302 2.35 8.54 -0.76
N SER A 303 3.16 8.61 0.28
CA SER A 303 3.91 7.46 0.80
C SER A 303 3.79 7.35 2.31
N GLY A 304 3.62 6.12 2.81
CA GLY A 304 3.60 5.77 4.23
C GLY A 304 4.83 4.95 4.59
N SER A 305 5.44 5.23 5.75
CA SER A 305 6.72 4.66 6.14
C SER A 305 6.75 4.20 7.59
N ASP A 306 7.72 3.32 7.88
CA ASP A 306 8.11 2.90 9.23
C ASP A 306 8.59 4.07 10.09
N ASP A 307 8.96 5.21 9.49
CA ASP A 307 9.30 6.44 10.19
C ASP A 307 8.09 7.16 10.81
N ARG A 308 6.89 6.55 10.75
CA ARG A 308 5.59 7.01 11.29
C ARG A 308 5.01 8.21 10.54
N LYS A 309 5.57 8.56 9.39
CA LYS A 309 5.18 9.74 8.62
C LYS A 309 4.53 9.32 7.31
N ILE A 310 3.68 10.22 6.85
CA ILE A 310 3.20 10.23 5.49
C ILE A 310 3.86 11.42 4.78
N LYS A 311 4.36 11.19 3.58
CA LYS A 311 4.93 12.26 2.76
C LYS A 311 4.16 12.38 1.46
N LEU A 312 3.96 13.64 1.04
CA LEU A 312 3.35 13.99 -0.24
C LEU A 312 4.43 14.56 -1.15
N TRP A 313 4.52 14.05 -2.38
CA TRP A 313 5.54 14.39 -3.37
C TRP A 313 4.90 14.86 -4.66
N GLY A 314 5.44 15.88 -5.29
CA GLY A 314 4.99 16.34 -6.62
C GLY A 314 5.51 15.43 -7.74
N ILE A 315 4.64 15.15 -8.70
CA ILE A 315 5.02 14.54 -9.98
C ILE A 315 5.16 15.68 -10.99
N ASN A 316 6.39 15.92 -11.46
CA ASN A 316 6.73 16.93 -12.46
C ASN A 316 6.87 16.30 -13.85
#